data_3609e6dcf427e96244d8e7598c442199
#
_entry.id   3609e6dcf427e96244d8e7598c442199
#
_cell.length_a   1.000
_cell.length_b   1.000
_cell.length_c   1.000
_cell.angle_alpha   90.00
_cell.angle_beta   90.00
_cell.angle_gamma   90.00
#
_symmetry.space_group_name_H-M   'P 1'
#
loop_
_entity.id
_entity.type
_entity.pdbx_description
1 polymer ?
#
loop_
_entity_poly.entity_id
_entity_poly.type
_entity_poly.pdbx_seq_one_letter_code
_entity_poly.pdbx_strand_id
1 'polypeptide(L)'
;LYLLILVALVLSACGGKPATSTEVPAASEEPVAAAGPSVVKIGWAGSPDTLSPGIAILTEAYTIFELVYDSMYDLNLDGSFTLSLADSVDRSDGGLVYTYKIKDGIKWHDGQPLTAEDVAFTYNLYKDTPEYPYLNGYYTPYFSTIEATENNEVVLTLTEAIPNIESQLVFLYVLPKHIWESVDKIEYDNVDMIGSGPFKMEEYVQNEFVRLTANKEHFATPPKVDEVIFQTFENQDALVQAIKTGQLDMITEMPNTA
;
A
#
# COMPACT_ATOMS: atom_id res chain seq x y z
N LEU A 1 -64.56 -18.13 -36.73
CA LEU A 1 -64.93 -19.06 -37.81
C LEU A 1 -63.84 -20.11 -38.00
N TYR A 2 -64.08 -21.29 -37.46
CA TYR A 2 -63.80 -22.66 -37.89
C TYR A 2 -62.65 -22.85 -38.95
N LEU A 3 -61.70 -23.76 -38.77
CA LEU A 3 -61.90 -25.17 -39.03
C LEU A 3 -60.71 -26.02 -38.62
N LEU A 4 -60.98 -27.05 -37.83
CA LEU A 4 -60.27 -28.32 -37.62
C LEU A 4 -59.88 -29.03 -38.92
N ILE A 5 -58.93 -29.97 -38.88
CA ILE A 5 -58.86 -31.33 -39.43
C ILE A 5 -57.37 -31.78 -39.31
N LEU A 6 -57.03 -32.76 -38.60
CA LEU A 6 -57.15 -34.20 -38.46
C LEU A 6 -55.85 -34.96 -38.86
N VAL A 7 -55.37 -35.63 -37.90
CA VAL A 7 -54.58 -36.88 -37.73
C VAL A 7 -54.31 -37.69 -39.02
N ALA A 8 -53.06 -38.15 -39.14
CA ALA A 8 -52.75 -39.50 -39.59
C ALA A 8 -51.45 -40.06 -39.06
N LEU A 9 -51.59 -41.06 -38.18
CA LEU A 9 -50.54 -41.98 -37.76
C LEU A 9 -50.25 -42.96 -38.92
N VAL A 10 -48.93 -43.16 -39.17
CA VAL A 10 -48.46 -44.38 -39.82
C VAL A 10 -47.25 -44.89 -39.11
N LEU A 11 -47.42 -46.00 -38.41
CA LEU A 11 -46.32 -46.82 -37.89
C LEU A 11 -45.70 -47.55 -39.08
N SER A 12 -44.38 -47.55 -39.18
CA SER A 12 -43.70 -48.65 -39.90
C SER A 12 -42.36 -48.91 -39.21
N ALA A 13 -42.16 -50.15 -38.85
CA ALA A 13 -41.08 -50.69 -38.06
C ALA A 13 -39.89 -51.14 -38.89
N CYS A 14 -38.74 -51.29 -38.21
CA CYS A 14 -37.56 -52.13 -38.46
C CYS A 14 -36.47 -51.64 -39.44
N GLY A 15 -35.28 -51.55 -38.87
CA GLY A 15 -34.01 -51.63 -39.57
C GLY A 15 -32.86 -50.93 -38.84
N GLY A 16 -32.22 -51.66 -37.86
CA GLY A 16 -31.05 -51.12 -37.19
C GLY A 16 -29.81 -50.95 -38.04
N LYS A 17 -29.11 -49.83 -37.87
CA LYS A 17 -27.69 -49.68 -38.16
C LYS A 17 -27.08 -48.82 -37.01
N PRO A 18 -25.83 -49.06 -36.61
CA PRO A 18 -25.25 -48.41 -35.48
C PRO A 18 -25.05 -46.90 -35.76
N ALA A 19 -25.43 -46.07 -34.79
CA ALA A 19 -25.24 -44.63 -34.82
C ALA A 19 -23.76 -44.29 -34.74
N THR A 20 -23.27 -43.65 -35.78
CA THR A 20 -22.00 -42.93 -35.77
C THR A 20 -22.15 -41.78 -34.80
N SER A 21 -21.30 -41.73 -33.77
CA SER A 21 -21.25 -40.61 -32.86
C SER A 21 -20.84 -39.36 -33.62
N THR A 22 -21.75 -38.43 -33.75
CA THR A 22 -21.42 -37.09 -34.25
C THR A 22 -20.65 -36.40 -33.11
N GLU A 23 -19.34 -36.23 -33.32
CA GLU A 23 -18.51 -35.33 -32.51
C GLU A 23 -19.12 -33.94 -32.59
N VAL A 24 -19.56 -33.45 -31.40
CA VAL A 24 -19.94 -32.04 -31.23
C VAL A 24 -18.64 -31.24 -31.41
N PRO A 25 -18.55 -30.25 -32.32
CA PRO A 25 -17.37 -29.42 -32.38
C PRO A 25 -17.17 -28.76 -31.04
N ALA A 26 -15.98 -28.93 -30.44
CA ALA A 26 -15.56 -28.18 -29.28
C ALA A 26 -15.74 -26.69 -29.59
N ALA A 27 -16.53 -26.00 -28.78
CA ALA A 27 -16.62 -24.55 -28.83
C ALA A 27 -15.20 -24.00 -28.72
N SER A 28 -14.73 -23.32 -29.73
CA SER A 28 -13.48 -22.58 -29.64
C SER A 28 -13.69 -21.53 -28.55
N GLU A 29 -12.97 -21.64 -27.43
CA GLU A 29 -12.86 -20.56 -26.46
C GLU A 29 -12.27 -19.35 -27.21
N GLU A 30 -13.10 -18.36 -27.44
CA GLU A 30 -12.59 -17.04 -27.87
C GLU A 30 -11.56 -16.60 -26.84
N PRO A 31 -10.38 -16.07 -27.26
CA PRO A 31 -9.41 -15.55 -26.32
C PRO A 31 -10.10 -14.46 -25.52
N VAL A 32 -10.22 -14.67 -24.19
CA VAL A 32 -10.64 -13.62 -23.27
C VAL A 32 -9.67 -12.46 -23.48
N ALA A 33 -10.16 -11.35 -24.04
CA ALA A 33 -9.37 -10.14 -24.18
C ALA A 33 -8.76 -9.84 -22.81
N ALA A 34 -7.43 -9.68 -22.74
CA ALA A 34 -6.76 -9.33 -21.52
C ALA A 34 -7.44 -8.07 -20.95
N ALA A 35 -8.04 -8.19 -19.77
CA ALA A 35 -8.60 -7.05 -19.09
C ALA A 35 -7.47 -6.01 -18.95
N GLY A 36 -7.76 -4.75 -19.25
CA GLY A 36 -6.80 -3.66 -19.00
C GLY A 36 -6.40 -3.60 -17.53
N PRO A 37 -5.42 -2.77 -17.16
CA PRO A 37 -4.97 -2.65 -15.79
C PRO A 37 -6.15 -2.35 -14.85
N SER A 38 -6.15 -3.00 -13.69
CA SER A 38 -7.12 -2.73 -12.64
C SER A 38 -6.72 -1.45 -11.90
N VAL A 39 -7.52 -0.40 -12.03
CA VAL A 39 -7.26 0.94 -11.47
C VAL A 39 -8.30 1.26 -10.41
N VAL A 40 -7.86 1.74 -9.25
CA VAL A 40 -8.73 2.31 -8.20
C VAL A 40 -8.54 3.81 -8.17
N LYS A 41 -9.63 4.56 -8.32
CA LYS A 41 -9.66 6.03 -8.28
C LYS A 41 -10.25 6.51 -6.96
N ILE A 42 -9.45 7.23 -6.20
CA ILE A 42 -9.79 7.75 -4.89
C ILE A 42 -9.85 9.28 -4.98
N GLY A 43 -10.96 9.86 -4.55
CA GLY A 43 -11.11 11.31 -4.48
C GLY A 43 -10.82 11.84 -3.09
N TRP A 44 -10.17 12.99 -3.01
CA TRP A 44 -10.00 13.78 -1.78
C TRP A 44 -10.18 15.29 -2.05
N ALA A 45 -10.45 16.04 -0.98
CA ALA A 45 -10.62 17.49 -1.09
C ALA A 45 -9.33 18.27 -0.75
N GLY A 46 -8.22 17.59 -0.57
CA GLY A 46 -6.90 18.14 -0.25
C GLY A 46 -5.82 17.68 -1.23
N SER A 47 -4.60 17.96 -0.88
CA SER A 47 -3.39 17.51 -1.58
C SER A 47 -2.28 17.35 -0.54
N PRO A 48 -1.32 16.45 -0.73
CA PRO A 48 -0.15 16.40 0.13
C PRO A 48 0.53 17.78 0.23
N ASP A 49 0.84 18.20 1.46
CA ASP A 49 1.62 19.42 1.70
C ASP A 49 3.08 19.25 1.27
N THR A 50 3.57 18.04 1.36
CA THR A 50 4.92 17.62 0.93
C THR A 50 4.96 16.13 0.67
N LEU A 51 5.97 15.66 -0.04
CA LEU A 51 6.29 14.24 -0.20
C LEU A 51 7.45 13.79 0.72
N SER A 52 7.94 14.67 1.60
CA SER A 52 8.97 14.35 2.58
C SER A 52 8.34 13.95 3.92
N PRO A 53 8.50 12.68 4.38
CA PRO A 53 7.88 12.20 5.62
C PRO A 53 8.30 13.01 6.86
N GLY A 54 9.51 13.57 6.86
CA GLY A 54 10.02 14.33 7.99
C GLY A 54 9.25 15.61 8.33
N ILE A 55 8.81 16.33 7.30
CA ILE A 55 8.18 17.65 7.45
C ILE A 55 6.69 17.68 7.16
N ALA A 56 6.10 16.55 6.72
CA ALA A 56 4.68 16.45 6.41
C ALA A 56 3.81 16.66 7.65
N ILE A 57 2.69 17.38 7.46
CA ILE A 57 1.71 17.63 8.53
C ILE A 57 0.27 17.26 8.13
N LEU A 58 -0.01 17.09 6.82
CA LEU A 58 -1.36 16.77 6.33
C LEU A 58 -1.58 15.26 6.20
N THR A 59 -2.80 14.85 6.46
CA THR A 59 -3.23 13.43 6.36
C THR A 59 -3.05 12.88 4.96
N GLU A 60 -3.21 13.70 3.93
CA GLU A 60 -3.03 13.32 2.52
C GLU A 60 -1.61 12.83 2.24
N ALA A 61 -0.60 13.47 2.81
CA ALA A 61 0.78 13.02 2.70
C ALA A 61 0.96 11.66 3.36
N TYR A 62 0.48 11.48 4.59
CA TYR A 62 0.56 10.21 5.32
C TYR A 62 -0.18 9.08 4.62
N THR A 63 -1.32 9.35 3.97
CA THR A 63 -2.06 8.36 3.16
C THR A 63 -1.19 7.82 2.02
N ILE A 64 -0.36 8.68 1.39
CA ILE A 64 0.58 8.24 0.36
C ILE A 64 1.75 7.48 0.99
N PHE A 65 2.27 7.95 2.12
CA PHE A 65 3.41 7.29 2.79
C PHE A 65 3.08 5.85 3.19
N GLU A 66 1.88 5.58 3.71
CA GLU A 66 1.41 4.24 4.06
C GLU A 66 1.40 3.25 2.88
N LEU A 67 1.30 3.76 1.66
CA LEU A 67 1.30 2.93 0.45
C LEU A 67 2.69 2.76 -0.16
N VAL A 68 3.58 3.73 0.07
CA VAL A 68 4.90 3.79 -0.59
C VAL A 68 6.03 3.28 0.31
N TYR A 69 5.91 3.47 1.61
CA TYR A 69 6.91 3.06 2.59
C TYR A 69 6.36 1.98 3.52
N ASP A 70 7.25 1.17 4.08
CA ASP A 70 6.93 0.29 5.20
C ASP A 70 7.49 0.86 6.51
N SER A 71 6.94 0.39 7.62
CA SER A 71 7.41 0.65 8.97
C SER A 71 7.71 -0.66 9.70
N MET A 72 8.11 -0.59 10.97
CA MET A 72 8.39 -1.80 11.74
C MET A 72 7.14 -2.62 12.06
N TYR A 73 5.97 -1.98 12.07
CA TYR A 73 4.69 -2.61 12.37
C TYR A 73 3.61 -2.19 11.39
N ASP A 74 2.68 -3.10 11.12
CA ASP A 74 1.41 -2.84 10.46
C ASP A 74 0.30 -2.69 11.50
N LEU A 75 -0.59 -1.72 11.31
CA LEU A 75 -1.82 -1.57 12.09
C LEU A 75 -2.96 -2.34 11.41
N ASN A 76 -3.47 -3.36 12.10
CA ASN A 76 -4.57 -4.15 11.59
C ASN A 76 -5.94 -3.48 11.79
N LEU A 77 -6.94 -3.90 11.02
CA LEU A 77 -8.30 -3.37 11.09
C LEU A 77 -8.98 -3.55 12.46
N ASP A 78 -8.52 -4.52 13.26
CA ASP A 78 -9.01 -4.76 14.63
C ASP A 78 -8.27 -3.92 15.68
N GLY A 79 -7.32 -3.08 15.26
CA GLY A 79 -6.50 -2.22 16.12
C GLY A 79 -5.28 -2.92 16.73
N SER A 80 -5.01 -4.18 16.37
CA SER A 80 -3.78 -4.86 16.77
C SER A 80 -2.60 -4.49 15.87
N PHE A 81 -1.37 -4.74 16.36
CA PHE A 81 -0.13 -4.52 15.61
C PHE A 81 0.50 -5.85 15.26
N THR A 82 1.04 -5.95 14.03
CA THR A 82 1.86 -7.09 13.59
C THR A 82 3.21 -6.59 13.09
N LEU A 83 4.26 -7.38 13.26
CA LEU A 83 5.58 -7.04 12.71
C LEU A 83 5.52 -7.01 11.19
N SER A 84 5.99 -5.91 10.60
CA SER A 84 6.11 -5.70 9.15
C SER A 84 7.54 -5.97 8.67
N LEU A 85 8.46 -5.01 8.82
CA LEU A 85 9.84 -5.15 8.35
C LEU A 85 10.69 -6.13 9.17
N ALA A 86 10.28 -6.49 10.38
CA ALA A 86 11.00 -7.42 11.24
C ALA A 86 10.36 -8.81 11.27
N ASP A 87 11.21 -9.86 11.37
CA ASP A 87 10.80 -11.24 11.62
C ASP A 87 10.45 -11.48 13.09
N SER A 88 11.23 -10.84 13.99
CA SER A 88 11.07 -11.00 15.43
C SER A 88 11.52 -9.76 16.19
N VAL A 89 11.06 -9.66 17.42
CA VAL A 89 11.52 -8.66 18.39
C VAL A 89 11.77 -9.32 19.74
N ASP A 90 12.95 -9.11 20.28
CA ASP A 90 13.29 -9.43 21.66
C ASP A 90 13.21 -8.16 22.52
N ARG A 91 12.48 -8.28 23.63
CA ARG A 91 12.29 -7.19 24.58
C ARG A 91 13.00 -7.52 25.90
N SER A 92 14.04 -6.78 26.23
CA SER A 92 14.78 -6.98 27.48
C SER A 92 14.26 -6.11 28.61
N ASP A 93 14.65 -6.47 29.81
CA ASP A 93 14.59 -5.74 31.10
C ASP A 93 13.62 -4.56 31.17
N GLY A 94 12.38 -4.87 31.52
CA GLY A 94 11.39 -3.84 31.79
C GLY A 94 10.95 -3.01 30.56
N GLY A 95 11.34 -3.40 29.35
CA GLY A 95 10.94 -2.74 28.10
C GLY A 95 11.76 -1.49 27.77
N LEU A 96 13.03 -1.48 28.14
CA LEU A 96 13.98 -0.40 27.78
C LEU A 96 14.77 -0.70 26.52
N VAL A 97 14.98 -1.98 26.18
CA VAL A 97 15.75 -2.38 25.00
C VAL A 97 14.94 -3.33 24.15
N TYR A 98 14.84 -3.02 22.86
CA TYR A 98 14.19 -3.82 21.84
C TYR A 98 15.23 -4.21 20.78
N THR A 99 15.35 -5.49 20.49
CA THR A 99 16.20 -6.00 19.40
C THR A 99 15.30 -6.58 18.31
N TYR A 100 15.25 -5.90 17.19
CA TYR A 100 14.45 -6.30 16.03
C TYR A 100 15.33 -7.00 15.02
N LYS A 101 14.97 -8.22 14.62
CA LYS A 101 15.59 -8.93 13.50
C LYS A 101 14.90 -8.52 12.21
N ILE A 102 15.59 -7.79 11.34
CA ILE A 102 15.04 -7.35 10.05
C ILE A 102 14.95 -8.53 9.10
N LYS A 103 13.85 -8.63 8.36
CA LYS A 103 13.63 -9.67 7.34
C LYS A 103 14.69 -9.60 6.26
N ASP A 104 15.18 -10.75 5.81
CA ASP A 104 16.11 -10.83 4.71
C ASP A 104 15.39 -10.69 3.35
N GLY A 105 16.04 -10.10 2.37
CA GLY A 105 15.59 -10.03 0.98
C GLY A 105 14.58 -8.93 0.67
N ILE A 106 14.24 -8.06 1.61
CA ILE A 106 13.46 -6.84 1.34
C ILE A 106 14.27 -5.93 0.41
N LYS A 107 13.58 -5.31 -0.54
CA LYS A 107 14.20 -4.37 -1.48
C LYS A 107 13.44 -3.06 -1.53
N TRP A 108 14.17 -1.99 -1.69
CA TRP A 108 13.65 -0.71 -2.11
C TRP A 108 13.08 -0.77 -3.54
N HIS A 109 12.25 0.19 -3.92
CA HIS A 109 11.65 0.27 -5.25
C HIS A 109 12.67 0.38 -6.39
N ASP A 110 13.88 0.86 -6.11
CA ASP A 110 15.02 0.93 -7.03
C ASP A 110 15.85 -0.37 -7.09
N GLY A 111 15.47 -1.38 -6.29
CA GLY A 111 16.11 -2.70 -6.26
C GLY A 111 17.27 -2.84 -5.26
N GLN A 112 17.67 -1.77 -4.58
CA GLN A 112 18.66 -1.85 -3.50
C GLN A 112 18.11 -2.65 -2.31
N PRO A 113 18.94 -3.36 -1.53
CA PRO A 113 18.48 -4.07 -0.35
C PRO A 113 18.11 -3.10 0.78
N LEU A 114 17.00 -3.38 1.49
CA LEU A 114 16.66 -2.76 2.76
C LEU A 114 17.27 -3.59 3.89
N THR A 115 17.95 -2.93 4.81
CA THR A 115 18.68 -3.57 5.92
C THR A 115 18.44 -2.86 7.25
N ALA A 116 18.95 -3.45 8.34
CA ALA A 116 18.96 -2.82 9.66
C ALA A 116 19.65 -1.43 9.67
N GLU A 117 20.60 -1.19 8.75
CA GLU A 117 21.25 0.11 8.64
C GLU A 117 20.27 1.21 8.19
N ASP A 118 19.32 0.91 7.29
CA ASP A 118 18.31 1.86 6.85
C ASP A 118 17.36 2.23 8.00
N VAL A 119 16.94 1.24 8.77
CA VAL A 119 16.08 1.46 9.95
C VAL A 119 16.80 2.30 11.00
N ALA A 120 18.04 1.93 11.36
CA ALA A 120 18.82 2.67 12.34
C ALA A 120 19.11 4.09 11.86
N PHE A 121 19.46 4.27 10.59
CA PHE A 121 19.64 5.58 9.97
C PHE A 121 18.37 6.43 10.08
N THR A 122 17.23 5.89 9.68
CA THR A 122 15.95 6.60 9.67
C THR A 122 15.55 7.06 11.07
N TYR A 123 15.63 6.18 12.05
CA TYR A 123 15.21 6.50 13.42
C TYR A 123 16.15 7.52 14.08
N ASN A 124 17.46 7.45 13.80
CA ASN A 124 18.41 8.50 14.22
C ASN A 124 18.11 9.82 13.49
N LEU A 125 17.82 9.79 12.18
CA LEU A 125 17.43 10.98 11.42
C LEU A 125 16.22 11.67 12.06
N TYR A 126 15.17 10.92 12.39
CA TYR A 126 13.97 11.46 13.02
C TYR A 126 14.24 12.01 14.43
N LYS A 127 15.05 11.30 15.22
CA LYS A 127 15.42 11.71 16.58
C LYS A 127 16.31 12.95 16.58
N ASP A 128 17.22 13.09 15.62
CA ASP A 128 18.27 14.11 15.62
C ASP A 128 17.93 15.34 14.75
N THR A 129 16.71 15.40 14.14
CA THR A 129 16.26 16.52 13.32
C THR A 129 15.10 17.27 14.01
N PRO A 130 15.40 18.33 14.79
CA PRO A 130 14.37 19.08 15.54
C PRO A 130 13.32 19.76 14.68
N GLU A 131 13.63 19.98 13.39
CA GLU A 131 12.73 20.57 12.40
C GLU A 131 11.62 19.64 11.96
N TYR A 132 11.67 18.34 12.29
CA TYR A 132 10.62 17.39 12.03
C TYR A 132 9.53 17.44 13.10
N PRO A 133 8.41 18.15 12.88
CA PRO A 133 7.51 18.59 13.95
C PRO A 133 6.85 17.44 14.71
N TYR A 134 6.47 16.37 14.02
CA TYR A 134 5.84 15.21 14.64
C TYR A 134 6.87 14.12 14.99
N LEU A 135 7.77 13.80 14.07
CA LEU A 135 8.64 12.64 14.22
C LEU A 135 9.65 12.83 15.32
N ASN A 136 10.27 14.02 15.42
CA ASN A 136 11.21 14.35 16.49
C ASN A 136 10.51 14.54 17.84
N GLY A 137 9.53 15.45 17.88
CA GLY A 137 8.94 15.90 19.15
C GLY A 137 7.91 14.96 19.77
N TYR A 138 7.27 14.10 18.96
CA TYR A 138 6.16 13.26 19.42
C TYR A 138 6.49 11.77 19.40
N TYR A 139 7.10 11.26 18.32
CA TYR A 139 7.31 9.81 18.16
C TYR A 139 8.66 9.32 18.70
N THR A 140 9.72 10.15 18.68
CA THR A 140 11.07 9.72 19.06
C THR A 140 11.64 10.33 20.34
N PRO A 141 10.90 11.08 21.20
CA PRO A 141 11.50 11.77 22.36
C PRO A 141 12.08 10.80 23.41
N TYR A 142 11.65 9.55 23.39
CA TYR A 142 12.11 8.52 24.31
C TYR A 142 13.23 7.65 23.74
N PHE A 143 13.67 7.88 22.52
CA PHE A 143 14.76 7.11 21.92
C PHE A 143 16.10 7.60 22.47
N SER A 144 16.88 6.67 23.04
CA SER A 144 18.23 6.93 23.52
C SER A 144 19.27 6.61 22.43
N THR A 145 19.45 5.33 22.12
CA THR A 145 20.33 4.87 21.05
C THR A 145 19.61 3.96 20.07
N ILE A 146 19.99 4.05 18.81
CA ILE A 146 19.49 3.18 17.74
C ILE A 146 20.71 2.72 16.94
N GLU A 147 20.97 1.42 16.97
CA GLU A 147 22.16 0.84 16.36
C GLU A 147 21.80 -0.36 15.49
N ALA A 148 22.41 -0.44 14.30
CA ALA A 148 22.36 -1.64 13.47
C ALA A 148 23.51 -2.56 13.84
N THR A 149 23.26 -3.87 13.82
CA THR A 149 24.28 -4.90 14.04
C THR A 149 24.66 -5.63 12.75
N GLU A 150 25.80 -6.32 12.73
CA GLU A 150 26.24 -7.15 11.60
C GLU A 150 25.27 -8.33 11.31
N ASN A 151 24.39 -8.68 12.28
CA ASN A 151 23.40 -9.73 12.13
C ASN A 151 22.10 -9.26 11.45
N ASN A 152 22.05 -8.07 10.86
CA ASN A 152 20.85 -7.44 10.33
C ASN A 152 19.78 -7.24 11.42
N GLU A 153 20.19 -6.76 12.57
CA GLU A 153 19.33 -6.43 13.70
C GLU A 153 19.41 -4.94 14.05
N VAL A 154 18.30 -4.39 14.53
CA VAL A 154 18.24 -3.04 15.07
C VAL A 154 18.05 -3.13 16.58
N VAL A 155 18.98 -2.54 17.32
CA VAL A 155 18.89 -2.40 18.78
C VAL A 155 18.40 -0.98 19.10
N LEU A 156 17.16 -0.89 19.54
CA LEU A 156 16.53 0.35 19.99
C LEU A 156 16.56 0.40 21.53
N THR A 157 17.26 1.37 22.10
CA THR A 157 17.28 1.63 23.53
C THR A 157 16.46 2.88 23.84
N LEU A 158 15.60 2.77 24.84
CA LEU A 158 14.73 3.85 25.30
C LEU A 158 15.28 4.50 26.59
N THR A 159 14.96 5.76 26.81
CA THR A 159 15.24 6.49 28.07
C THR A 159 14.28 6.06 29.17
N GLU A 160 13.09 5.65 28.83
CA GLU A 160 12.07 5.09 29.74
C GLU A 160 11.18 4.08 28.99
N ALA A 161 10.58 3.16 29.73
CA ALA A 161 9.70 2.15 29.14
C ALA A 161 8.39 2.76 28.66
N ILE A 162 8.04 2.51 27.40
CA ILE A 162 6.82 3.00 26.77
C ILE A 162 5.83 1.83 26.62
N PRO A 163 4.64 1.93 27.23
CA PRO A 163 3.56 1.02 26.91
C PRO A 163 3.16 1.18 25.43
N ASN A 164 3.01 0.08 24.70
CA ASN A 164 2.56 0.08 23.30
C ASN A 164 3.47 0.88 22.36
N ILE A 165 4.79 0.65 22.43
CA ILE A 165 5.76 1.28 21.50
C ILE A 165 5.38 1.05 20.04
N GLU A 166 4.69 -0.05 19.74
CA GLU A 166 4.20 -0.41 18.42
C GLU A 166 3.35 0.72 17.81
N SER A 167 2.53 1.39 18.63
CA SER A 167 1.69 2.51 18.20
C SER A 167 2.48 3.75 17.76
N GLN A 168 3.74 3.84 18.15
CA GLN A 168 4.64 4.90 17.69
C GLN A 168 5.41 4.46 16.45
N LEU A 169 5.95 3.23 16.46
CA LEU A 169 6.79 2.72 15.38
C LEU A 169 6.02 2.51 14.08
N VAL A 170 4.70 2.31 14.11
CA VAL A 170 3.86 2.17 12.92
C VAL A 170 3.85 3.42 12.03
N PHE A 171 4.08 4.60 12.59
CA PHE A 171 4.13 5.87 11.86
C PHE A 171 5.55 6.31 11.49
N LEU A 172 6.56 5.56 11.90
CA LEU A 172 7.95 5.82 11.55
C LEU A 172 8.33 5.06 10.28
N TYR A 173 7.94 5.62 9.13
CA TYR A 173 8.26 5.07 7.82
C TYR A 173 9.77 5.01 7.61
N VAL A 174 10.28 3.84 7.21
CA VAL A 174 11.70 3.65 6.99
C VAL A 174 12.10 4.24 5.65
N LEU A 175 13.20 4.98 5.61
CA LEU A 175 13.72 5.72 4.47
C LEU A 175 15.01 5.09 3.95
N PRO A 176 15.24 5.10 2.62
CA PRO A 176 16.46 4.56 2.01
C PRO A 176 17.68 5.42 2.39
N LYS A 177 18.56 4.88 3.23
CA LYS A 177 19.78 5.55 3.70
C LYS A 177 20.61 6.06 2.52
N HIS A 178 20.78 5.24 1.47
CA HIS A 178 21.60 5.57 0.30
C HIS A 178 21.14 6.83 -0.46
N ILE A 179 19.90 7.25 -0.27
CA ILE A 179 19.36 8.51 -0.80
C ILE A 179 19.44 9.60 0.27
N TRP A 180 18.84 9.32 1.43
CA TRP A 180 18.62 10.35 2.45
C TRP A 180 19.88 10.80 3.18
N GLU A 181 20.97 10.03 3.20
CA GLU A 181 22.24 10.46 3.81
C GLU A 181 22.91 11.60 3.06
N SER A 182 22.64 11.75 1.75
CA SER A 182 23.31 12.69 0.86
C SER A 182 22.51 13.96 0.52
N VAL A 183 21.22 14.03 0.90
CA VAL A 183 20.34 15.16 0.58
C VAL A 183 20.17 16.10 1.77
N ASP A 184 19.75 17.34 1.51
CA ASP A 184 19.26 18.23 2.56
C ASP A 184 17.94 17.69 3.12
N LYS A 185 17.87 17.51 4.44
CA LYS A 185 16.75 16.81 5.10
C LYS A 185 15.45 17.61 5.10
N ILE A 186 15.52 18.92 4.89
CA ILE A 186 14.38 19.84 4.91
C ILE A 186 13.96 20.25 3.51
N GLU A 187 14.94 20.50 2.63
CA GLU A 187 14.68 21.03 1.29
C GLU A 187 14.48 19.96 0.22
N TYR A 188 14.64 18.67 0.59
CA TYR A 188 14.51 17.57 -0.36
C TYR A 188 13.04 17.29 -0.69
N ASP A 189 12.64 17.52 -1.95
CA ASP A 189 11.27 17.38 -2.44
C ASP A 189 10.74 15.93 -2.42
N ASN A 190 11.65 14.94 -2.48
CA ASN A 190 11.35 13.51 -2.47
C ASN A 190 10.32 13.08 -3.53
N VAL A 191 10.34 13.68 -4.71
CA VAL A 191 9.32 13.45 -5.76
C VAL A 191 9.28 12.01 -6.28
N ASP A 192 10.42 11.32 -6.30
CA ASP A 192 10.51 9.93 -6.74
C ASP A 192 10.00 8.93 -5.69
N MET A 193 9.94 9.34 -4.44
CA MET A 193 9.46 8.55 -3.30
C MET A 193 9.90 7.09 -3.35
N ILE A 194 11.22 6.84 -3.39
CA ILE A 194 11.75 5.48 -3.35
C ILE A 194 11.49 4.88 -1.97
N GLY A 195 10.50 3.99 -1.90
CA GLY A 195 10.09 3.26 -0.70
C GLY A 195 10.32 1.76 -0.85
N SER A 196 9.81 0.99 0.11
CA SER A 196 9.78 -0.49 0.09
C SER A 196 8.36 -1.03 -0.01
N GLY A 197 7.36 -0.16 0.08
CA GLY A 197 5.96 -0.47 0.24
C GLY A 197 5.26 -1.14 -0.95
N PRO A 198 3.96 -1.44 -0.78
CA PRO A 198 3.18 -2.15 -1.78
C PRO A 198 2.93 -1.37 -3.08
N PHE A 199 3.10 -0.05 -3.08
CA PHE A 199 2.96 0.78 -4.27
C PHE A 199 4.18 1.68 -4.47
N LYS A 200 4.45 2.01 -5.75
CA LYS A 200 5.53 2.89 -6.20
C LYS A 200 4.95 4.20 -6.71
N MET A 201 5.62 5.32 -6.45
CA MET A 201 5.28 6.58 -7.08
C MET A 201 5.52 6.48 -8.59
N GLU A 202 4.50 6.78 -9.39
CA GLU A 202 4.58 6.84 -10.85
C GLU A 202 4.53 8.28 -11.35
N GLU A 203 3.60 9.08 -10.80
CA GLU A 203 3.42 10.46 -11.20
C GLU A 203 2.76 11.29 -10.08
N TYR A 204 3.28 12.46 -9.85
CA TYR A 204 2.71 13.45 -8.94
C TYR A 204 2.54 14.78 -9.65
N VAL A 205 1.31 15.26 -9.70
CA VAL A 205 0.99 16.62 -10.16
C VAL A 205 0.31 17.35 -9.00
N GLN A 206 1.04 18.32 -8.45
CA GLN A 206 0.60 19.05 -7.26
C GLN A 206 -0.79 19.65 -7.46
N ASN A 207 -1.68 19.44 -6.48
CA ASN A 207 -3.08 19.88 -6.49
C ASN A 207 -3.96 19.27 -7.60
N GLU A 208 -3.48 18.27 -8.32
CA GLU A 208 -4.25 17.57 -9.34
C GLU A 208 -4.41 16.10 -9.01
N PHE A 209 -3.33 15.34 -8.99
CA PHE A 209 -3.40 13.92 -8.66
C PHE A 209 -2.05 13.33 -8.22
N VAL A 210 -2.15 12.18 -7.55
CA VAL A 210 -1.05 11.25 -7.30
C VAL A 210 -1.39 9.92 -7.94
N ARG A 211 -0.50 9.37 -8.77
CA ARG A 211 -0.61 8.04 -9.38
C ARG A 211 0.43 7.12 -8.79
N LEU A 212 -0.02 5.98 -8.31
CA LEU A 212 0.82 4.94 -7.76
C LEU A 212 0.63 3.66 -8.56
N THR A 213 1.72 2.94 -8.85
CA THR A 213 1.70 1.62 -9.49
C THR A 213 2.03 0.52 -8.49
N ALA A 214 1.44 -0.66 -8.66
CA ALA A 214 1.64 -1.77 -7.76
C ALA A 214 3.07 -2.30 -7.77
N ASN A 215 3.68 -2.44 -6.61
CA ASN A 215 4.90 -3.20 -6.40
C ASN A 215 4.56 -4.71 -6.34
N LYS A 216 4.59 -5.37 -7.49
CA LYS A 216 4.28 -6.81 -7.57
C LYS A 216 5.33 -7.71 -6.89
N GLU A 217 6.50 -7.14 -6.53
CA GLU A 217 7.57 -7.83 -5.81
C GLU A 217 7.59 -7.48 -4.32
N HIS A 218 6.54 -6.84 -3.79
CA HIS A 218 6.45 -6.50 -2.37
C HIS A 218 6.61 -7.75 -1.50
N PHE A 219 7.46 -7.66 -0.49
CA PHE A 219 7.91 -8.81 0.32
C PHE A 219 6.80 -9.47 1.15
N ALA A 220 5.73 -8.72 1.50
CA ALA A 220 4.58 -9.27 2.20
C ALA A 220 3.51 -9.75 1.20
N THR A 221 2.45 -9.00 0.99
CA THR A 221 1.37 -9.37 0.07
C THR A 221 1.31 -8.38 -1.09
N PRO A 222 1.62 -8.80 -2.33
CA PRO A 222 1.50 -7.94 -3.49
C PRO A 222 0.08 -7.40 -3.68
N PRO A 223 -0.07 -6.13 -4.10
CA PRO A 223 -1.37 -5.54 -4.39
C PRO A 223 -2.16 -6.32 -5.44
N LYS A 224 -3.49 -6.41 -5.23
CA LYS A 224 -4.43 -7.05 -6.17
C LYS A 224 -4.82 -6.13 -7.33
N VAL A 225 -4.67 -4.82 -7.15
CA VAL A 225 -4.89 -3.79 -8.17
C VAL A 225 -3.56 -3.39 -8.80
N ASP A 226 -3.57 -2.86 -10.01
CA ASP A 226 -2.37 -2.48 -10.73
C ASP A 226 -2.00 -1.01 -10.47
N GLU A 227 -3.00 -0.15 -10.29
CA GLU A 227 -2.80 1.28 -10.05
C GLU A 227 -3.77 1.81 -9.00
N VAL A 228 -3.33 2.82 -8.26
CA VAL A 228 -4.16 3.68 -7.41
C VAL A 228 -3.94 5.12 -7.84
N ILE A 229 -5.04 5.86 -8.07
CA ILE A 229 -4.99 7.27 -8.45
C ILE A 229 -5.76 8.07 -7.39
N PHE A 230 -5.06 8.92 -6.66
CA PHE A 230 -5.66 9.92 -5.79
C PHE A 230 -5.89 11.20 -6.59
N GLN A 231 -7.15 11.59 -6.76
CA GLN A 231 -7.54 12.77 -7.53
C GLN A 231 -8.02 13.88 -6.61
N THR A 232 -7.45 15.07 -6.75
CA THR A 232 -7.82 16.25 -5.98
C THR A 232 -9.08 16.91 -6.56
N PHE A 233 -9.99 17.33 -5.67
CA PHE A 233 -11.18 18.08 -6.00
C PHE A 233 -11.22 19.39 -5.25
N GLU A 234 -11.70 20.45 -5.88
CA GLU A 234 -11.73 21.80 -5.31
C GLU A 234 -12.63 21.92 -4.08
N ASN A 235 -13.66 21.07 -3.99
CA ASN A 235 -14.63 21.08 -2.89
C ASN A 235 -15.38 19.76 -2.76
N GLN A 236 -16.06 19.60 -1.61
CA GLN A 236 -16.83 18.40 -1.28
C GLN A 236 -18.01 18.13 -2.21
N ASP A 237 -18.64 19.16 -2.78
CA ASP A 237 -19.77 18.96 -3.70
C ASP A 237 -19.31 18.33 -5.01
N ALA A 238 -18.18 18.76 -5.55
CA ALA A 238 -17.55 18.16 -6.72
C ALA A 238 -17.16 16.69 -6.46
N LEU A 239 -16.62 16.41 -5.28
CA LEU A 239 -16.26 15.06 -4.82
C LEU A 239 -17.49 14.13 -4.78
N VAL A 240 -18.61 14.60 -4.20
CA VAL A 240 -19.88 13.87 -4.15
C VAL A 240 -20.44 13.60 -5.54
N GLN A 241 -20.35 14.56 -6.46
CA GLN A 241 -20.79 14.35 -7.84
C GLN A 241 -19.91 13.33 -8.56
N ALA A 242 -18.60 13.37 -8.37
CA ALA A 242 -17.66 12.43 -9.00
C ALA A 242 -17.92 10.99 -8.56
N ILE A 243 -18.19 10.73 -7.26
CA ILE A 243 -18.53 9.38 -6.78
C ILE A 243 -19.92 8.94 -7.29
N LYS A 244 -20.92 9.83 -7.32
CA LYS A 244 -22.26 9.50 -7.83
C LYS A 244 -22.30 9.17 -9.32
N THR A 245 -21.42 9.77 -10.11
CA THR A 245 -21.32 9.53 -11.56
C THR A 245 -20.40 8.37 -11.93
N GLY A 246 -19.74 7.72 -10.95
CA GLY A 246 -18.81 6.64 -11.18
C GLY A 246 -17.45 7.10 -11.76
N GLN A 247 -17.12 8.38 -11.63
CA GLN A 247 -15.80 8.90 -11.95
C GLN A 247 -14.75 8.44 -10.94
N LEU A 248 -15.16 8.23 -9.69
CA LEU A 248 -14.36 7.72 -8.58
C LEU A 248 -14.94 6.41 -8.07
N ASP A 249 -14.08 5.56 -7.51
CA ASP A 249 -14.43 4.31 -6.84
C ASP A 249 -14.65 4.51 -5.35
N MET A 250 -13.93 5.47 -4.73
CA MET A 250 -14.07 5.82 -3.32
C MET A 250 -13.61 7.26 -3.03
N ILE A 251 -13.91 7.71 -1.83
CA ILE A 251 -13.50 9.03 -1.29
C ILE A 251 -12.92 8.82 0.11
N THR A 252 -11.93 9.61 0.49
CA THR A 252 -11.27 9.51 1.80
C THR A 252 -12.06 10.14 2.93
N GLU A 253 -12.93 11.12 2.61
CA GLU A 253 -13.70 11.88 3.60
C GLU A 253 -15.19 11.84 3.28
N MET A 254 -16.01 11.66 4.33
CA MET A 254 -17.45 11.82 4.20
C MET A 254 -17.81 13.30 4.22
N PRO A 255 -18.44 13.84 3.17
CA PRO A 255 -18.87 15.23 3.15
C PRO A 255 -19.91 15.50 4.25
N ASN A 256 -19.79 16.66 4.91
CA ASN A 256 -20.71 17.07 5.98
C ASN A 256 -22.18 17.29 5.53
N THR A 257 -22.41 17.24 4.21
CA THR A 257 -23.71 17.48 3.57
C THR A 257 -24.33 16.23 2.94
N ALA A 258 -23.79 15.06 3.22
CA ALA A 258 -24.28 13.79 2.65
C ALA A 258 -25.43 13.21 3.47
#